data_4d80a3bd0ba08e26e856c24180f22314
#
_entry.id   4d80a3bd0ba08e26e856c24180f22314
#
_cell.length_a   1.000
_cell.length_b   1.000
_cell.length_c   1.000
_cell.angle_alpha   90.00
_cell.angle_beta   90.00
_cell.angle_gamma   90.00
#
_symmetry.space_group_name_H-M   'P 1'
#
loop_
_entity.id
_entity.type
_entity.pdbx_description
1 polymer ?
#
loop_
_entity_poly.entity_id
_entity_poly.type
_entity_poly.pdbx_seq_one_letter_code
_entity_poly.pdbx_strand_id
1 'polypeptide(L)'
;VYFNLKNAYEHPDDLEARDNMLLAANIAMGGMADVGVQIGHGIGQALGAYTHAPHGVTCAWALPYVIEHLYDVEAAKVRQIADAFALDLPADASPETVRDAVVAAIEQLSADVHLPMPRDLGCTMEKDYDNFVKFVLREQRLIQMSAKHVSDDDVRRYMTDLMTRAH
;
A
#
# COMPACT_ATOMS: atom_id res chain seq x y z
N VAL A 1 8.16 9.85 5.45
CA VAL A 1 8.36 8.85 4.37
C VAL A 1 8.29 9.53 3.01
N TYR A 2 7.16 10.10 2.62
CA TYR A 2 6.89 10.61 1.27
C TYR A 2 8.01 11.50 0.70
N PHE A 3 8.51 12.46 1.45
CA PHE A 3 9.55 13.41 1.02
C PHE A 3 10.99 12.89 1.11
N ASN A 4 11.24 11.76 1.78
CA ASN A 4 12.60 11.30 2.07
C ASN A 4 12.93 9.94 1.48
N LEU A 5 11.92 9.12 1.12
CA LEU A 5 12.15 7.74 0.69
C LEU A 5 12.96 7.69 -0.62
N LYS A 6 12.55 8.49 -1.61
CA LYS A 6 13.25 8.57 -2.91
C LYS A 6 14.71 9.00 -2.70
N ASN A 7 14.91 10.08 -1.93
CA ASN A 7 16.25 10.59 -1.67
C ASN A 7 17.14 9.57 -0.93
N ALA A 8 16.59 8.91 0.10
CA ALA A 8 17.31 7.86 0.83
C ALA A 8 17.62 6.63 -0.06
N TYR A 9 16.82 6.38 -1.09
CA TYR A 9 17.04 5.32 -2.07
C TYR A 9 18.11 5.69 -3.09
N GLU A 10 18.01 6.87 -3.70
CA GLU A 10 18.95 7.35 -4.74
C GLU A 10 20.31 7.76 -4.16
N HIS A 11 20.32 8.25 -2.91
CA HIS A 11 21.51 8.75 -2.22
C HIS A 11 21.71 8.03 -0.88
N PRO A 12 22.20 6.78 -0.87
CA PRO A 12 22.34 5.98 0.35
C PRO A 12 23.22 6.61 1.45
N ASP A 13 24.09 7.56 1.07
CA ASP A 13 24.99 8.28 1.98
C ASP A 13 24.36 9.56 2.56
N ASP A 14 23.14 9.93 2.15
CA ASP A 14 22.42 11.05 2.75
C ASP A 14 21.89 10.64 4.14
N LEU A 15 22.64 11.00 5.17
CA LEU A 15 22.35 10.67 6.55
C LEU A 15 21.06 11.34 7.04
N GLU A 16 20.73 12.54 6.56
CA GLU A 16 19.50 13.25 6.96
C GLU A 16 18.27 12.52 6.44
N ALA A 17 18.26 12.15 5.16
CA ALA A 17 17.16 11.37 4.57
C ALA A 17 16.99 10.02 5.29
N ARG A 18 18.10 9.34 5.61
CA ARG A 18 18.07 8.06 6.33
C ARG A 18 17.57 8.19 7.76
N ASP A 19 18.00 9.21 8.50
CA ASP A 19 17.50 9.49 9.85
C ASP A 19 16.01 9.79 9.86
N ASN A 20 15.54 10.58 8.90
CA ASN A 20 14.10 10.85 8.71
C ASN A 20 13.31 9.56 8.41
N MET A 21 13.88 8.64 7.63
CA MET A 21 13.23 7.35 7.36
C MET A 21 13.21 6.44 8.60
N LEU A 22 14.28 6.40 9.40
CA LEU A 22 14.34 5.66 10.67
C LEU A 22 13.33 6.21 11.68
N LEU A 23 13.26 7.54 11.81
CA LEU A 23 12.28 8.20 12.68
C LEU A 23 10.84 7.89 12.25
N ALA A 24 10.56 7.96 10.95
CA ALA A 24 9.24 7.64 10.40
C ALA A 24 8.86 6.17 10.68
N ALA A 25 9.78 5.24 10.51
CA ALA A 25 9.55 3.82 10.82
C ALA A 25 9.28 3.60 12.31
N ASN A 26 10.00 4.28 13.20
CA ASN A 26 9.81 4.20 14.65
C ASN A 26 8.43 4.72 15.07
N ILE A 27 8.01 5.89 14.54
CA ILE A 27 6.68 6.46 14.80
C ILE A 27 5.58 5.54 14.29
N ALA A 28 5.73 4.99 13.08
CA ALA A 28 4.75 4.07 12.51
C ALA A 28 4.58 2.80 13.34
N MET A 29 5.67 2.25 13.87
CA MET A 29 5.63 1.07 14.76
C MET A 29 4.92 1.38 16.08
N GLY A 30 5.14 2.56 16.65
CA GLY A 30 4.41 3.02 17.84
C GLY A 30 2.89 3.08 17.59
N GLY A 31 2.50 3.73 16.50
CA GLY A 31 1.08 3.79 16.11
C GLY A 31 0.47 2.41 15.83
N MET A 32 1.22 1.52 15.18
CA MET A 32 0.76 0.15 14.92
C MET A 32 0.50 -0.65 16.21
N ALA A 33 1.30 -0.43 17.25
CA ALA A 33 1.13 -1.09 18.54
C ALA A 33 -0.21 -0.67 19.21
N ASP A 34 -0.65 0.56 19.00
CA ASP A 34 -1.90 1.08 19.59
C ASP A 34 -3.15 0.69 18.80
N VAL A 35 -3.08 0.71 17.46
CA VAL A 35 -4.28 0.54 16.60
C VAL A 35 -4.32 -0.80 15.85
N GLY A 36 -3.25 -1.55 15.88
CA GLY A 36 -3.13 -2.81 15.15
C GLY A 36 -2.96 -2.62 13.63
N VAL A 37 -3.18 -3.70 12.90
CA VAL A 37 -3.07 -3.78 11.44
C VAL A 37 -4.33 -4.39 10.84
N GLN A 38 -4.60 -4.09 9.56
CA GLN A 38 -5.81 -4.51 8.86
C GLN A 38 -5.49 -5.20 7.52
N ILE A 39 -6.47 -5.22 6.60
CA ILE A 39 -6.41 -5.94 5.31
C ILE A 39 -5.12 -5.65 4.51
N GLY A 40 -4.61 -4.42 4.48
CA GLY A 40 -3.37 -4.10 3.77
C GLY A 40 -2.18 -4.92 4.28
N HIS A 41 -2.06 -5.09 5.58
CA HIS A 41 -1.04 -5.95 6.19
C HIS A 41 -1.32 -7.44 5.93
N GLY A 42 -2.59 -7.84 5.93
CA GLY A 42 -3.00 -9.20 5.58
C GLY A 42 -2.61 -9.58 4.15
N ILE A 43 -2.83 -8.68 3.20
CA ILE A 43 -2.39 -8.85 1.81
C ILE A 43 -0.85 -8.96 1.75
N GLY A 44 -0.15 -8.02 2.40
CA GLY A 44 1.31 -8.03 2.44
C GLY A 44 1.89 -9.31 3.03
N GLN A 45 1.32 -9.80 4.12
CA GLN A 45 1.74 -11.03 4.79
C GLN A 45 1.49 -12.27 3.92
N ALA A 46 0.29 -12.37 3.33
CA ALA A 46 -0.10 -13.47 2.47
C ALA A 46 0.78 -13.57 1.21
N LEU A 47 0.97 -12.44 0.52
CA LEU A 47 1.77 -12.40 -0.69
C LEU A 47 3.26 -12.57 -0.40
N GLY A 48 3.77 -12.02 0.71
CA GLY A 48 5.15 -12.23 1.15
C GLY A 48 5.46 -13.69 1.44
N ALA A 49 4.53 -14.39 2.08
CA ALA A 49 4.67 -15.83 2.34
C ALA A 49 4.69 -16.66 1.05
N TYR A 50 3.98 -16.24 0.02
CA TYR A 50 3.93 -16.95 -1.26
C TYR A 50 5.13 -16.61 -2.17
N THR A 51 5.45 -15.31 -2.31
CA THR A 51 6.46 -14.83 -3.27
C THR A 51 7.87 -14.81 -2.71
N HIS A 52 8.02 -14.94 -1.38
CA HIS A 52 9.27 -14.71 -0.64
C HIS A 52 9.85 -13.30 -0.82
N ALA A 53 9.05 -12.35 -1.32
CA ALA A 53 9.44 -10.95 -1.39
C ALA A 53 9.56 -10.33 0.02
N PRO A 54 10.41 -9.32 0.20
CA PRO A 54 10.48 -8.60 1.47
C PRO A 54 9.11 -8.07 1.90
N HIS A 55 8.77 -8.21 3.18
CA HIS A 55 7.45 -7.85 3.72
C HIS A 55 7.05 -6.40 3.41
N GLY A 56 8.00 -5.45 3.47
CA GLY A 56 7.72 -4.05 3.11
C GLY A 56 7.30 -3.86 1.65
N VAL A 57 7.85 -4.64 0.73
CA VAL A 57 7.48 -4.63 -0.70
C VAL A 57 6.03 -5.07 -0.86
N THR A 58 5.66 -6.20 -0.26
CA THR A 58 4.31 -6.75 -0.38
C THR A 58 3.26 -5.92 0.35
N CYS A 59 3.61 -5.25 1.44
CA CYS A 59 2.74 -4.25 2.07
C CYS A 59 2.56 -3.01 1.18
N ALA A 60 3.60 -2.56 0.48
CA ALA A 60 3.50 -1.44 -0.45
C ALA A 60 2.57 -1.75 -1.63
N TRP A 61 2.54 -2.98 -2.14
CA TRP A 61 1.56 -3.41 -3.16
C TRP A 61 0.11 -3.24 -2.71
N ALA A 62 -0.15 -3.36 -1.41
CA ALA A 62 -1.50 -3.27 -0.86
C ALA A 62 -1.99 -1.82 -0.66
N LEU A 63 -1.08 -0.83 -0.59
CA LEU A 63 -1.43 0.56 -0.24
C LEU A 63 -2.45 1.20 -1.19
N PRO A 64 -2.29 1.17 -2.52
CA PRO A 64 -3.27 1.73 -3.44
C PRO A 64 -4.67 1.14 -3.21
N TYR A 65 -4.75 -0.20 -3.10
CA TYR A 65 -6.01 -0.89 -2.85
C TYR A 65 -6.67 -0.47 -1.54
N VAL A 66 -5.91 -0.34 -0.45
CA VAL A 66 -6.45 0.09 0.84
C VAL A 66 -7.07 1.48 0.74
N ILE A 67 -6.41 2.42 0.06
CA ILE A 67 -6.95 3.76 -0.15
C ILE A 67 -8.22 3.71 -1.03
N GLU A 68 -8.20 2.98 -2.13
CA GLU A 68 -9.35 2.80 -3.03
C GLU A 68 -10.52 2.11 -2.34
N HIS A 69 -10.28 1.21 -1.41
CA HIS A 69 -11.33 0.49 -0.70
C HIS A 69 -11.97 1.31 0.41
N LEU A 70 -11.18 2.12 1.12
CA LEU A 70 -11.60 2.79 2.33
C LEU A 70 -11.98 4.27 2.14
N TYR A 71 -11.72 4.88 0.99
CA TYR A 71 -11.85 6.33 0.79
C TYR A 71 -13.25 6.89 1.11
N ASP A 72 -14.30 6.13 0.91
CA ASP A 72 -15.69 6.54 1.11
C ASP A 72 -16.11 6.49 2.60
N VAL A 73 -15.55 5.55 3.37
CA VAL A 73 -15.81 5.44 4.81
C VAL A 73 -14.78 6.19 5.67
N GLU A 74 -13.61 6.48 5.13
CA GLU A 74 -12.50 7.15 5.82
C GLU A 74 -12.03 8.41 5.08
N ALA A 75 -12.95 9.10 4.39
CA ALA A 75 -12.63 10.25 3.53
C ALA A 75 -11.77 11.33 4.22
N ALA A 76 -12.05 11.63 5.50
CA ALA A 76 -11.29 12.61 6.27
C ALA A 76 -9.82 12.16 6.46
N LYS A 77 -9.56 10.87 6.67
CA LYS A 77 -8.19 10.34 6.81
C LYS A 77 -7.45 10.33 5.47
N VAL A 78 -8.14 9.99 4.38
CA VAL A 78 -7.54 10.04 3.04
C VAL A 78 -7.19 11.47 2.66
N ARG A 79 -8.03 12.46 3.05
CA ARG A 79 -7.69 13.89 2.90
C ARG A 79 -6.46 14.28 3.73
N GLN A 80 -6.36 13.84 4.97
CA GLN A 80 -5.17 14.08 5.80
C GLN A 80 -3.90 13.48 5.19
N ILE A 81 -3.99 12.35 4.49
CA ILE A 81 -2.86 11.78 3.76
C ILE A 81 -2.47 12.69 2.58
N ALA A 82 -3.44 13.19 1.81
CA ALA A 82 -3.19 14.12 0.72
C ALA A 82 -2.51 15.41 1.22
N ASP A 83 -3.00 15.97 2.33
CA ASP A 83 -2.41 17.15 2.97
C ASP A 83 -0.98 16.87 3.48
N ALA A 84 -0.74 15.70 4.07
CA ALA A 84 0.59 15.28 4.54
C ALA A 84 1.58 15.04 3.37
N PHE A 85 1.08 14.68 2.20
CA PHE A 85 1.87 14.58 0.97
C PHE A 85 2.05 15.93 0.27
N ALA A 86 1.43 16.99 0.81
CA ALA A 86 1.38 18.33 0.21
C ALA A 86 0.85 18.32 -1.24
N LEU A 87 -0.17 17.51 -1.50
CA LEU A 87 -0.82 17.49 -2.81
C LEU A 87 -1.65 18.76 -3.00
N ASP A 88 -1.47 19.43 -4.13
CA ASP A 88 -2.19 20.67 -4.47
C ASP A 88 -3.62 20.32 -4.92
N LEU A 89 -4.54 20.23 -3.96
CA LEU A 89 -5.93 19.88 -4.18
C LEU A 89 -6.86 20.97 -3.65
N PRO A 90 -7.95 21.31 -4.37
CA PRO A 90 -8.97 22.21 -3.86
C PRO A 90 -9.51 21.75 -2.50
N ALA A 91 -9.86 22.73 -1.63
CA ALA A 91 -10.40 22.43 -0.30
C ALA A 91 -11.73 21.67 -0.39
N ASP A 92 -12.49 21.86 -1.45
CA ASP A 92 -13.78 21.25 -1.76
C ASP A 92 -13.67 20.07 -2.74
N ALA A 93 -12.45 19.56 -2.99
CA ALA A 93 -12.26 18.38 -3.85
C ALA A 93 -13.08 17.19 -3.33
N SER A 94 -13.73 16.48 -4.25
CA SER A 94 -14.52 15.30 -3.90
C SER A 94 -13.65 14.19 -3.30
N PRO A 95 -14.21 13.31 -2.44
CA PRO A 95 -13.48 12.16 -1.91
C PRO A 95 -12.81 11.31 -2.98
N GLU A 96 -13.44 11.13 -4.14
CA GLU A 96 -12.91 10.40 -5.29
C GLU A 96 -11.67 11.09 -5.86
N THR A 97 -11.73 12.42 -6.04
CA THR A 97 -10.58 13.21 -6.52
C THR A 97 -9.39 13.09 -5.56
N VAL A 98 -9.66 13.17 -4.25
CA VAL A 98 -8.62 13.05 -3.22
C VAL A 98 -8.01 11.63 -3.23
N ARG A 99 -8.86 10.60 -3.30
CA ARG A 99 -8.42 9.20 -3.43
C ARG A 99 -7.49 9.02 -4.62
N ASP A 100 -7.91 9.45 -5.80
CA ASP A 100 -7.17 9.26 -7.04
C ASP A 100 -5.80 9.97 -6.98
N ALA A 101 -5.75 11.17 -6.42
CA ALA A 101 -4.50 11.90 -6.22
C ALA A 101 -3.56 11.20 -5.24
N VAL A 102 -4.07 10.66 -4.12
CA VAL A 102 -3.27 9.92 -3.14
C VAL A 102 -2.76 8.62 -3.74
N VAL A 103 -3.60 7.88 -4.46
CA VAL A 103 -3.20 6.64 -5.14
C VAL A 103 -2.10 6.91 -6.16
N ALA A 104 -2.29 7.92 -7.02
CA ALA A 104 -1.28 8.32 -8.01
C ALA A 104 0.06 8.70 -7.35
N ALA A 105 0.02 9.42 -6.22
CA ALA A 105 1.23 9.81 -5.50
C ALA A 105 1.97 8.61 -4.89
N ILE A 106 1.23 7.59 -4.39
CA ILE A 106 1.82 6.34 -3.88
C ILE A 106 2.43 5.53 -5.03
N GLU A 107 1.74 5.44 -6.17
CA GLU A 107 2.23 4.74 -7.35
C GLU A 107 3.49 5.40 -7.93
N GLN A 108 3.49 6.74 -8.01
CA GLN A 108 4.67 7.49 -8.46
C GLN A 108 5.86 7.25 -7.53
N LEU A 109 5.66 7.29 -6.20
CA LEU A 109 6.72 7.01 -5.24
C LEU A 109 7.25 5.58 -5.38
N SER A 110 6.36 4.61 -5.61
CA SER A 110 6.74 3.20 -5.84
C SER A 110 7.58 3.05 -7.12
N ALA A 111 7.21 3.74 -8.19
CA ALA A 111 7.98 3.77 -9.44
C ALA A 111 9.34 4.45 -9.24
N ASP A 112 9.39 5.57 -8.52
CA ASP A 112 10.62 6.33 -8.25
C ASP A 112 11.67 5.51 -7.50
N VAL A 113 11.25 4.60 -6.63
CA VAL A 113 12.17 3.70 -5.89
C VAL A 113 12.30 2.32 -6.53
N HIS A 114 11.82 2.16 -7.75
CA HIS A 114 11.86 0.88 -8.49
C HIS A 114 11.30 -0.29 -7.68
N LEU A 115 10.15 -0.08 -7.01
CA LEU A 115 9.49 -1.12 -6.22
C LEU A 115 9.21 -2.33 -7.13
N PRO A 116 9.77 -3.52 -6.86
CA PRO A 116 9.51 -4.67 -7.71
C PRO A 116 8.05 -5.10 -7.64
N MET A 117 7.41 -5.32 -8.81
CA MET A 117 6.04 -5.83 -8.90
C MET A 117 6.03 -7.37 -8.96
N PRO A 118 4.87 -8.04 -8.76
CA PRO A 118 4.80 -9.49 -8.83
C PRO A 118 5.41 -10.09 -10.11
N ARG A 119 5.22 -9.46 -11.27
CA ARG A 119 5.81 -9.88 -12.54
C ARG A 119 7.35 -9.85 -12.55
N ASP A 120 7.95 -8.89 -11.85
CA ASP A 120 9.43 -8.78 -11.76
C ASP A 120 10.02 -9.92 -10.92
N LEU A 121 9.17 -10.55 -10.10
CA LEU A 121 9.48 -11.76 -9.34
C LEU A 121 9.10 -13.05 -10.08
N GLY A 122 8.70 -12.95 -11.34
CA GLY A 122 8.32 -14.10 -12.16
C GLY A 122 6.91 -14.62 -11.91
N CYS A 123 6.06 -13.87 -11.20
CA CYS A 123 4.66 -14.24 -11.01
C CYS A 123 3.82 -13.90 -12.26
N THR A 124 2.88 -14.78 -12.60
CA THR A 124 2.00 -14.61 -13.76
C THR A 124 0.54 -14.86 -13.39
N MET A 125 -0.38 -14.25 -14.15
CA MET A 125 -1.83 -14.48 -13.97
C MET A 125 -2.18 -15.97 -14.08
N GLU A 126 -1.63 -16.66 -15.05
CA GLU A 126 -1.94 -18.06 -15.32
C GLU A 126 -1.50 -18.98 -14.17
N LYS A 127 -0.34 -18.73 -13.58
CA LYS A 127 0.29 -19.62 -12.60
C LYS A 127 -0.06 -19.26 -11.15
N ASP A 128 -0.13 -17.97 -10.84
CA ASP A 128 -0.05 -17.49 -9.46
C ASP A 128 -1.33 -16.83 -8.95
N TYR A 129 -2.23 -16.36 -9.83
CA TYR A 129 -3.42 -15.62 -9.47
C TYR A 129 -4.30 -16.35 -8.44
N ASP A 130 -4.66 -17.60 -8.71
CA ASP A 130 -5.54 -18.37 -7.80
C ASP A 130 -4.89 -18.58 -6.42
N ASN A 131 -3.57 -18.74 -6.41
CA ASN A 131 -2.83 -18.85 -5.16
C ASN A 131 -2.81 -17.51 -4.41
N PHE A 132 -2.61 -16.39 -5.09
CA PHE A 132 -2.69 -15.06 -4.48
C PHE A 132 -4.04 -14.85 -3.81
N VAL A 133 -5.14 -15.06 -4.53
CA VAL A 133 -6.50 -14.95 -3.98
C VAL A 133 -6.66 -15.87 -2.77
N LYS A 134 -6.30 -17.14 -2.90
CA LYS A 134 -6.42 -18.13 -1.84
C LYS A 134 -5.62 -17.78 -0.58
N PHE A 135 -4.40 -17.27 -0.73
CA PHE A 135 -3.56 -16.91 0.42
C PHE A 135 -4.13 -15.68 1.14
N VAL A 136 -4.56 -14.64 0.39
CA VAL A 136 -5.17 -13.45 0.99
C VAL A 136 -6.46 -13.81 1.72
N LEU A 137 -7.35 -14.62 1.11
CA LEU A 137 -8.60 -15.05 1.74
C LEU A 137 -8.41 -15.90 3.01
N ARG A 138 -7.23 -16.44 3.27
CA ARG A 138 -6.92 -17.11 4.55
C ARG A 138 -6.69 -16.16 5.70
N GLU A 139 -6.34 -14.90 5.42
CA GLU A 139 -6.08 -13.87 6.43
C GLU A 139 -7.37 -13.27 7.02
N GLN A 140 -8.34 -14.13 7.34
CA GLN A 140 -9.69 -13.76 7.79
C GLN A 140 -9.69 -12.77 8.96
N ARG A 141 -8.77 -12.92 9.92
CA ARG A 141 -8.67 -11.99 11.04
C ARG A 141 -8.39 -10.56 10.57
N LEU A 142 -7.45 -10.37 9.65
CA LEU A 142 -7.04 -9.07 9.17
C LEU A 142 -8.07 -8.47 8.19
N ILE A 143 -8.75 -9.32 7.42
CA ILE A 143 -9.90 -8.94 6.59
C ILE A 143 -11.02 -8.36 7.47
N GLN A 144 -11.36 -9.03 8.57
CA GLN A 144 -12.43 -8.60 9.48
C GLN A 144 -12.08 -7.34 10.30
N MET A 145 -10.81 -6.99 10.42
CA MET A 145 -10.36 -5.75 11.07
C MET A 145 -10.46 -4.52 10.16
N SER A 146 -10.82 -4.68 8.89
CA SER A 146 -11.01 -3.54 7.97
C SER A 146 -12.23 -2.71 8.38
N ALA A 147 -12.12 -1.38 8.30
CA ALA A 147 -13.21 -0.46 8.61
C ALA A 147 -14.41 -0.60 7.64
N LYS A 148 -14.18 -1.15 6.47
CA LYS A 148 -15.18 -1.51 5.47
C LYS A 148 -15.10 -3.01 5.19
N HIS A 149 -16.26 -3.65 5.02
CA HIS A 149 -16.32 -5.07 4.67
C HIS A 149 -15.53 -5.34 3.38
N VAL A 150 -14.71 -6.37 3.41
CA VAL A 150 -13.94 -6.86 2.25
C VAL A 150 -14.54 -8.20 1.83
N SER A 151 -15.15 -8.23 0.65
CA SER A 151 -15.70 -9.44 0.06
C SER A 151 -14.63 -10.25 -0.69
N ASP A 152 -14.95 -11.51 -1.00
CA ASP A 152 -14.11 -12.34 -1.86
C ASP A 152 -13.93 -11.71 -3.25
N ASP A 153 -14.95 -11.04 -3.78
CA ASP A 153 -14.89 -10.35 -5.06
C ASP A 153 -13.97 -9.13 -5.02
N ASP A 154 -13.93 -8.41 -3.90
CA ASP A 154 -12.96 -7.32 -3.69
C ASP A 154 -11.53 -7.84 -3.74
N VAL A 155 -11.25 -8.95 -3.05
CA VAL A 155 -9.92 -9.58 -3.09
C VAL A 155 -9.57 -10.02 -4.51
N ARG A 156 -10.50 -10.63 -5.24
CA ARG A 156 -10.27 -11.07 -6.63
C ARG A 156 -9.99 -9.90 -7.56
N ARG A 157 -10.77 -8.82 -7.47
CA ARG A 157 -10.56 -7.60 -8.22
C ARG A 157 -9.16 -7.03 -7.95
N TYR A 158 -8.80 -6.89 -6.68
CA TYR A 158 -7.51 -6.35 -6.32
C TYR A 158 -6.34 -7.22 -6.82
N MET A 159 -6.44 -8.54 -6.72
CA MET A 159 -5.39 -9.42 -7.24
C MET A 159 -5.28 -9.33 -8.78
N THR A 160 -6.39 -9.16 -9.46
CA THR A 160 -6.39 -8.89 -10.90
C THR A 160 -5.65 -7.58 -11.21
N ASP A 161 -6.00 -6.50 -10.52
CA ASP A 161 -5.38 -5.19 -10.73
C ASP A 161 -3.89 -5.23 -10.42
N LEU A 162 -3.48 -5.83 -9.29
CA LEU A 162 -2.08 -5.98 -8.91
C LEU A 162 -1.26 -6.75 -9.96
N MET A 163 -1.81 -7.83 -10.50
CA MET A 163 -1.11 -8.69 -11.46
C MET A 163 -1.07 -8.11 -12.88
N THR A 164 -1.98 -7.20 -13.21
CA THR A 164 -2.09 -6.58 -14.55
C THR A 164 -1.56 -5.15 -14.61
N ARG A 165 -1.41 -4.49 -13.45
CA ARG A 165 -0.95 -3.11 -13.34
C ARG A 165 0.45 -2.97 -13.96
N ALA A 166 0.60 -2.01 -14.89
CA ALA A 166 1.90 -1.57 -15.39
C ALA A 166 2.41 -0.43 -14.51
N HIS A 167 3.70 -0.37 -14.26
CA HIS A 167 4.35 0.85 -13.79
C HIS A 167 4.57 1.77 -14.98
#